data_4439393ce0cbeecba107a5db7c183907
#
_entry.id   4439393ce0cbeecba107a5db7c183907
#
_cell.length_a   1.000
_cell.length_b   1.000
_cell.length_c   1.000
_cell.angle_alpha   90.00
_cell.angle_beta   90.00
_cell.angle_gamma   90.00
#
_symmetry.space_group_name_H-M   'P 1'
#
loop_
_entity.id
_entity.type
_entity.pdbx_description
1 polymer ?
#
loop_
_entity_poly.entity_id
_entity_poly.type
_entity_poly.pdbx_seq_one_letter_code
_entity_poly.pdbx_strand_id
1 'polypeptide(L)'
;MLDGQATREGVQAAEENRNWADADQNAVMTDPNAAPLTIAELVALARARRCPACPACEALVCPGWEALPGSFARDALERVGTLRDPALDDPTVAEHHPNGTHAWSPDAPIAPAWFPYNRCDAWRCRTCARAFLRYTEYGGYYTEDRIRELDEALIVDVAPPA
;
A
#
# COMPACT_ATOMS: atom_id res chain seq x y z
N MET A 1 -45.14 29.98 39.25
CA MET A 1 -43.98 30.47 38.57
C MET A 1 -42.82 29.53 38.88
N LEU A 2 -42.54 28.58 38.07
CA LEU A 2 -41.36 27.73 38.14
C LEU A 2 -40.88 27.54 36.71
N ASP A 3 -39.79 28.24 36.37
CA ASP A 3 -39.13 28.19 35.08
C ASP A 3 -38.37 26.88 34.94
N GLY A 4 -38.71 26.12 33.93
CA GLY A 4 -37.99 24.92 33.50
C GLY A 4 -36.80 25.28 32.62
N GLN A 5 -35.59 25.16 33.13
CA GLN A 5 -34.38 25.12 32.31
C GLN A 5 -34.23 23.73 31.70
N ALA A 6 -34.52 23.62 30.41
CA ALA A 6 -34.18 22.45 29.62
C ALA A 6 -32.68 22.51 29.29
N THR A 7 -31.94 21.52 29.74
CA THR A 7 -30.50 21.36 29.56
C THR A 7 -30.14 21.03 28.10
N ARG A 8 -29.20 21.81 27.57
CA ARG A 8 -28.61 21.70 26.20
C ARG A 8 -27.54 20.61 26.08
N GLU A 9 -27.68 19.49 26.73
CA GLU A 9 -26.64 18.42 26.71
C GLU A 9 -26.93 17.24 25.79
N GLY A 10 -27.99 17.29 24.99
CA GLY A 10 -28.39 16.15 24.13
C GLY A 10 -27.97 16.21 22.65
N VAL A 11 -27.31 17.26 22.19
CA VAL A 11 -27.10 17.49 20.75
C VAL A 11 -25.64 17.28 20.30
N GLN A 12 -24.68 17.25 21.22
CA GLN A 12 -23.25 17.09 20.85
C GLN A 12 -22.78 15.66 20.66
N ALA A 13 -23.51 14.65 21.12
CA ALA A 13 -23.08 13.24 20.97
C ALA A 13 -23.44 12.60 19.63
N ALA A 14 -24.18 13.28 18.75
CA ALA A 14 -24.62 12.75 17.47
C ALA A 14 -23.76 13.20 16.26
N GLU A 15 -22.85 14.15 16.43
CA GLU A 15 -22.00 14.67 15.37
C GLU A 15 -20.61 14.04 15.30
N GLU A 16 -20.12 13.41 16.38
CA GLU A 16 -18.79 12.76 16.39
C GLU A 16 -18.76 11.39 15.72
N ASN A 17 -19.90 10.80 15.39
CA ASN A 17 -19.96 9.43 14.87
C ASN A 17 -20.16 9.34 13.35
N ARG A 18 -19.99 10.44 12.61
CA ARG A 18 -20.16 10.47 11.15
C ARG A 18 -18.88 10.60 10.34
N ASN A 19 -17.72 10.69 10.98
CA ASN A 19 -16.48 11.06 10.28
C ASN A 19 -15.51 9.91 9.96
N TRP A 20 -15.83 8.65 10.31
CA TRP A 20 -14.98 7.51 9.96
C TRP A 20 -15.43 6.79 8.69
N ALA A 21 -16.69 6.95 8.28
CA ALA A 21 -17.21 6.30 7.07
C ALA A 21 -16.90 7.07 5.77
N ASP A 22 -16.57 8.38 5.84
CA ASP A 22 -16.30 9.20 4.66
C ASP A 22 -14.82 9.29 4.25
N ALA A 23 -13.90 8.76 5.06
CA ALA A 23 -12.47 8.78 4.74
C ALA A 23 -12.06 7.77 3.65
N ASP A 24 -12.95 6.85 3.27
CA ASP A 24 -12.67 5.79 2.29
C ASP A 24 -13.22 6.09 0.88
N GLN A 25 -13.86 7.23 0.68
CA GLN A 25 -14.48 7.58 -0.62
C GLN A 25 -13.53 8.16 -1.66
N ASN A 26 -12.23 8.29 -1.35
CA ASN A 26 -11.21 8.64 -2.34
C ASN A 26 -10.41 7.43 -2.83
N ALA A 27 -10.93 6.23 -2.64
CA ALA A 27 -10.49 5.05 -3.37
C ALA A 27 -10.86 5.27 -4.83
N VAL A 28 -9.89 5.63 -5.65
CA VAL A 28 -9.99 5.44 -7.10
C VAL A 28 -10.55 4.03 -7.28
N MET A 29 -11.78 3.93 -7.79
CA MET A 29 -12.43 2.64 -8.08
C MET A 29 -11.53 1.93 -9.08
N THR A 30 -10.63 1.13 -8.55
CA THR A 30 -9.76 0.30 -9.37
C THR A 30 -10.58 -0.88 -9.80
N ASP A 31 -10.64 -1.08 -11.12
CA ASP A 31 -11.26 -2.25 -11.72
C ASP A 31 -10.69 -3.51 -11.02
N PRO A 32 -11.53 -4.32 -10.35
CA PRO A 32 -11.07 -5.56 -9.72
C PRO A 32 -10.51 -6.57 -10.73
N ASN A 33 -10.81 -6.39 -12.03
CA ASN A 33 -10.31 -7.19 -13.14
C ASN A 33 -9.12 -6.52 -13.86
N ALA A 34 -8.53 -5.46 -13.31
CA ALA A 34 -7.37 -4.84 -13.92
C ALA A 34 -6.24 -5.87 -14.07
N ALA A 35 -5.65 -5.95 -15.26
CA ALA A 35 -4.47 -6.79 -15.48
C ALA A 35 -3.32 -6.37 -14.57
N PRO A 36 -2.51 -7.30 -14.07
CA PRO A 36 -1.34 -6.98 -13.28
C PRO A 36 -0.33 -6.19 -14.10
N LEU A 37 0.38 -5.27 -13.42
CA LEU A 37 1.47 -4.51 -14.03
C LEU A 37 2.57 -5.45 -14.53
N THR A 38 3.02 -5.19 -15.74
CA THR A 38 4.17 -5.89 -16.33
C THR A 38 5.48 -5.44 -15.67
N ILE A 39 6.53 -6.23 -15.82
CA ILE A 39 7.89 -5.86 -15.39
C ILE A 39 8.33 -4.52 -15.98
N ALA A 40 8.05 -4.27 -17.26
CA ALA A 40 8.42 -3.02 -17.92
C ALA A 40 7.70 -1.82 -17.30
N GLU A 41 6.42 -1.95 -16.93
CA GLU A 41 5.65 -0.91 -16.26
C GLU A 41 6.15 -0.67 -14.83
N LEU A 42 6.51 -1.71 -14.08
CA LEU A 42 7.11 -1.58 -12.76
C LEU A 42 8.45 -0.83 -12.81
N VAL A 43 9.32 -1.19 -13.75
CA VAL A 43 10.59 -0.49 -13.98
C VAL A 43 10.35 0.97 -14.34
N ALA A 44 9.38 1.26 -15.21
CA ALA A 44 9.02 2.62 -15.57
C ALA A 44 8.51 3.44 -14.37
N LEU A 45 7.71 2.82 -13.49
CA LEU A 45 7.25 3.44 -12.23
C LEU A 45 8.42 3.75 -11.29
N ALA A 46 9.35 2.82 -11.10
CA ALA A 46 10.53 3.03 -10.26
C ALA A 46 11.40 4.19 -10.74
N ARG A 47 11.56 4.33 -12.06
CA ARG A 47 12.32 5.41 -12.72
C ARG A 47 11.62 6.78 -12.70
N ALA A 48 10.32 6.83 -12.49
CA ALA A 48 9.54 8.06 -12.60
C ALA A 48 9.81 9.08 -11.48
N ARG A 49 10.58 8.72 -10.45
CA ARG A 49 10.93 9.59 -9.32
C ARG A 49 11.59 10.88 -9.76
N ARG A 50 11.05 12.03 -9.31
CA ARG A 50 11.48 13.37 -9.75
C ARG A 50 12.47 14.05 -8.82
N CYS A 51 12.51 13.69 -7.54
CA CYS A 51 13.42 14.29 -6.56
C CYS A 51 13.92 13.26 -5.54
N PRO A 52 15.15 13.39 -5.04
CA PRO A 52 15.74 12.49 -4.05
C PRO A 52 15.13 12.63 -2.66
N ALA A 53 14.71 13.84 -2.28
CA ALA A 53 14.06 14.13 -1.02
C ALA A 53 12.70 14.77 -1.28
N CYS A 54 11.66 14.23 -0.65
CA CYS A 54 10.29 14.72 -0.78
C CYS A 54 9.60 14.66 0.58
N PRO A 55 9.29 15.81 1.21
CA PRO A 55 8.67 15.83 2.53
C PRO A 55 7.33 15.07 2.59
N ALA A 56 6.60 15.00 1.46
CA ALA A 56 5.31 14.33 1.40
C ALA A 56 5.40 12.80 1.57
N CYS A 57 6.55 12.18 1.29
CA CYS A 57 6.72 10.73 1.36
C CYS A 57 8.02 10.28 2.03
N GLU A 58 8.80 11.17 2.64
CA GLU A 58 10.08 10.80 3.27
C GLU A 58 9.91 9.79 4.40
N ALA A 59 8.79 9.84 5.12
CA ALA A 59 8.46 8.89 6.18
C ALA A 59 8.24 7.46 5.67
N LEU A 60 8.10 7.28 4.36
CA LEU A 60 7.90 5.98 3.69
C LEU A 60 9.15 5.49 2.96
N VAL A 61 10.28 6.18 3.09
CA VAL A 61 11.54 5.76 2.44
C VAL A 61 12.10 4.56 3.20
N CYS A 62 11.77 3.38 2.71
CA CYS A 62 12.14 2.11 3.32
C CYS A 62 12.59 1.12 2.24
N PRO A 63 13.86 0.67 2.25
CA PRO A 63 14.34 -0.31 1.26
C PRO A 63 13.72 -1.70 1.45
N GLY A 64 13.38 -2.08 2.68
CA GLY A 64 12.66 -3.31 3.01
C GLY A 64 11.17 -3.06 3.29
N TRP A 65 10.45 -4.09 3.70
CA TRP A 65 9.06 -3.95 4.13
C TRP A 65 8.97 -3.30 5.51
N GLU A 66 8.14 -2.28 5.62
CA GLU A 66 7.84 -1.57 6.86
C GLU A 66 6.33 -1.45 7.06
N ALA A 67 5.92 -1.27 8.31
CA ALA A 67 4.54 -0.90 8.60
C ALA A 67 4.23 0.49 8.07
N LEU A 68 3.09 0.66 7.40
CA LEU A 68 2.62 1.99 7.01
C LEU A 68 2.26 2.78 8.27
N PRO A 69 2.94 3.92 8.57
CA PRO A 69 2.66 4.67 9.77
C PRO A 69 1.20 5.12 9.83
N GLY A 70 0.53 4.90 10.95
CA GLY A 70 -0.88 5.28 11.13
C GLY A 70 -1.15 6.78 11.00
N SER A 71 -0.13 7.61 11.26
CA SER A 71 -0.18 9.07 11.10
C SER A 71 0.11 9.56 9.70
N PHE A 72 0.46 8.65 8.75
CA PHE A 72 0.77 9.05 7.38
C PHE A 72 -0.49 9.52 6.63
N ALA A 73 -0.39 10.67 5.96
CA ALA A 73 -1.45 11.21 5.11
C ALA A 73 -1.62 10.36 3.85
N ARG A 74 -2.59 9.45 3.87
CA ARG A 74 -2.78 8.44 2.80
C ARG A 74 -3.11 9.05 1.43
N ASP A 75 -3.69 10.24 1.40
CA ASP A 75 -3.99 11.03 0.22
C ASP A 75 -2.74 11.61 -0.48
N ALA A 76 -1.57 11.59 0.18
CA ALA A 76 -0.29 11.90 -0.46
C ALA A 76 0.13 10.86 -1.50
N LEU A 77 -0.46 9.66 -1.46
CA LEU A 77 -0.26 8.61 -2.44
C LEU A 77 -1.47 8.44 -3.36
N GLU A 78 -1.22 7.99 -4.57
CA GLU A 78 -2.25 7.50 -5.48
C GLU A 78 -1.94 6.06 -5.91
N ARG A 79 -2.96 5.22 -5.98
CA ARG A 79 -2.83 3.87 -6.53
C ARG A 79 -2.70 3.98 -8.05
N VAL A 80 -1.69 3.31 -8.61
CA VAL A 80 -1.38 3.37 -10.04
C VAL A 80 -1.48 2.03 -10.76
N GLY A 81 -1.67 0.95 -10.01
CA GLY A 81 -1.84 -0.39 -10.57
C GLY A 81 -1.85 -1.47 -9.50
N THR A 82 -1.84 -2.71 -9.94
CA THR A 82 -1.81 -3.91 -9.10
C THR A 82 -0.82 -4.93 -9.63
N LEU A 83 -0.30 -5.77 -8.74
CA LEU A 83 0.50 -6.96 -9.10
C LEU A 83 -0.34 -8.24 -8.93
N ARG A 84 -1.58 -8.10 -8.46
CA ARG A 84 -2.50 -9.22 -8.29
C ARG A 84 -2.99 -9.68 -9.64
N ASP A 85 -2.91 -10.98 -9.89
CA ASP A 85 -3.50 -11.58 -11.08
C ASP A 85 -4.91 -12.05 -10.75
N PRO A 86 -5.95 -11.45 -11.35
CA PRO A 86 -7.34 -11.83 -11.10
C PRO A 86 -7.69 -13.22 -11.65
N ALA A 87 -6.85 -13.80 -12.50
CA ALA A 87 -7.03 -15.16 -13.02
C ALA A 87 -6.54 -16.24 -12.04
N LEU A 88 -5.82 -15.87 -10.97
CA LEU A 88 -5.30 -16.80 -9.97
C LEU A 88 -6.18 -16.77 -8.72
N ASP A 89 -6.99 -17.83 -8.52
CA ASP A 89 -7.81 -17.99 -7.33
C ASP A 89 -6.96 -18.19 -6.06
N ASP A 90 -5.83 -18.88 -6.18
CA ASP A 90 -4.91 -19.16 -5.06
C ASP A 90 -3.45 -18.90 -5.47
N PRO A 91 -3.01 -17.63 -5.47
CA PRO A 91 -1.62 -17.29 -5.77
C PRO A 91 -0.68 -17.81 -4.68
N THR A 92 0.51 -18.25 -5.09
CA THR A 92 1.50 -18.84 -4.17
C THR A 92 1.76 -17.97 -2.93
N VAL A 93 2.00 -18.62 -1.80
CA VAL A 93 2.48 -18.02 -0.55
C VAL A 93 4.01 -18.19 -0.38
N ALA A 94 4.68 -18.83 -1.35
CA ALA A 94 6.13 -18.98 -1.31
C ALA A 94 6.82 -17.64 -1.62
N GLU A 95 7.94 -17.41 -0.96
CA GLU A 95 8.81 -16.26 -1.15
C GLU A 95 9.99 -16.62 -2.06
N HIS A 96 10.56 -15.62 -2.74
CA HIS A 96 11.72 -15.79 -3.62
C HIS A 96 12.97 -15.16 -3.05
N HIS A 97 13.86 -15.97 -2.48
CA HIS A 97 15.09 -15.53 -1.82
C HIS A 97 16.33 -16.33 -2.28
N PRO A 98 16.74 -16.24 -3.58
CA PRO A 98 17.79 -17.10 -4.15
C PRO A 98 19.17 -16.84 -3.54
N ASN A 99 19.38 -15.66 -2.94
CA ASN A 99 20.68 -15.24 -2.38
C ASN A 99 20.71 -15.27 -0.84
N GLY A 100 19.78 -16.01 -0.21
CA GLY A 100 19.73 -16.12 1.25
C GLY A 100 19.20 -14.86 1.97
N THR A 101 18.52 -13.98 1.25
CA THR A 101 17.75 -12.88 1.85
C THR A 101 16.50 -13.42 2.55
N HIS A 102 15.72 -12.57 3.18
CA HIS A 102 14.40 -12.85 3.72
C HIS A 102 13.47 -11.67 3.45
N ALA A 103 12.18 -11.80 3.71
CA ALA A 103 11.17 -10.80 3.39
C ALA A 103 11.54 -9.36 3.83
N TRP A 104 12.17 -9.22 4.99
CA TRP A 104 12.56 -7.92 5.58
C TRP A 104 13.92 -7.39 5.12
N SER A 105 14.66 -8.17 4.32
CA SER A 105 15.97 -7.73 3.82
C SER A 105 15.81 -6.55 2.87
N PRO A 106 16.60 -5.48 3.01
CA PRO A 106 16.54 -4.33 2.11
C PRO A 106 16.92 -4.68 0.67
N ASP A 107 17.74 -5.71 0.49
CA ASP A 107 18.23 -6.23 -0.80
C ASP A 107 17.41 -7.45 -1.29
N ALA A 108 16.30 -7.78 -0.64
CA ALA A 108 15.42 -8.85 -1.10
C ALA A 108 14.86 -8.54 -2.50
N PRO A 109 14.90 -9.52 -3.43
CA PRO A 109 14.37 -9.33 -4.78
C PRO A 109 12.87 -8.99 -4.76
N ILE A 110 12.46 -8.15 -5.70
CA ILE A 110 11.06 -7.81 -5.97
C ILE A 110 10.59 -8.71 -7.11
N ALA A 111 9.98 -9.84 -6.77
CA ALA A 111 9.50 -10.86 -7.70
C ALA A 111 7.95 -10.83 -7.76
N PRO A 112 7.32 -10.16 -8.74
CA PRO A 112 5.88 -9.89 -8.75
C PRO A 112 4.98 -11.12 -8.64
N ALA A 113 5.42 -12.27 -9.16
CA ALA A 113 4.65 -13.51 -9.12
C ALA A 113 4.73 -14.24 -7.76
N TRP A 114 5.57 -13.78 -6.82
CA TRP A 114 5.82 -14.44 -5.53
C TRP A 114 5.23 -13.64 -4.37
N PHE A 115 4.99 -14.31 -3.24
CA PHE A 115 4.57 -13.63 -2.01
C PHE A 115 5.71 -12.74 -1.44
N PRO A 116 5.41 -11.56 -0.90
CA PRO A 116 4.09 -10.93 -0.79
C PRO A 116 3.71 -10.06 -2.01
N TYR A 117 4.56 -9.96 -3.03
CA TYR A 117 4.38 -9.06 -4.17
C TYR A 117 3.12 -9.35 -4.98
N ASN A 118 2.75 -10.64 -5.14
CA ASN A 118 1.51 -11.06 -5.79
C ASN A 118 0.22 -10.67 -5.03
N ARG A 119 0.36 -9.99 -3.88
CA ARG A 119 -0.73 -9.39 -3.09
C ARG A 119 -0.71 -7.87 -3.11
N CYS A 120 0.27 -7.27 -3.79
CA CYS A 120 0.51 -5.84 -3.74
C CYS A 120 -0.30 -5.05 -4.74
N ASP A 121 -0.56 -3.81 -4.34
CA ASP A 121 -0.87 -2.72 -5.24
C ASP A 121 0.35 -1.81 -5.37
N ALA A 122 0.51 -1.19 -6.54
CA ALA A 122 1.51 -0.18 -6.79
C ALA A 122 0.93 1.21 -6.50
N TRP A 123 1.67 2.00 -5.76
CA TRP A 123 1.33 3.34 -5.33
C TRP A 123 2.40 4.33 -5.74
N ARG A 124 2.03 5.58 -5.92
CA ARG A 124 2.95 6.64 -6.31
C ARG A 124 2.71 7.89 -5.47
N CYS A 125 3.78 8.53 -5.01
CA CYS A 125 3.71 9.84 -4.38
C CYS A 125 3.23 10.89 -5.40
N ARG A 126 2.16 11.60 -5.08
CA ARG A 126 1.59 12.64 -5.96
C ARG A 126 2.55 13.80 -6.20
N THR A 127 3.46 14.07 -5.25
CA THR A 127 4.41 15.17 -5.33
C THR A 127 5.64 14.84 -6.16
N CYS A 128 6.30 13.69 -5.89
CA CYS A 128 7.62 13.39 -6.48
C CYS A 128 7.63 12.16 -7.39
N ALA A 129 6.51 11.50 -7.57
CA ALA A 129 6.36 10.28 -8.34
C ALA A 129 7.20 9.08 -7.85
N ARG A 130 7.73 9.10 -6.62
CA ARG A 130 8.35 7.92 -6.01
C ARG A 130 7.32 6.81 -5.89
N ALA A 131 7.68 5.60 -6.31
CA ALA A 131 6.80 4.47 -6.32
C ALA A 131 7.01 3.56 -5.11
N PHE A 132 5.93 2.95 -4.66
CA PHE A 132 5.87 2.04 -3.52
C PHE A 132 5.00 0.83 -3.87
N LEU A 133 5.31 -0.30 -3.25
CA LEU A 133 4.43 -1.47 -3.20
C LEU A 133 3.76 -1.52 -1.83
N ARG A 134 2.49 -1.87 -1.81
CA ARG A 134 1.71 -1.97 -0.57
C ARG A 134 0.80 -3.18 -0.62
N TYR A 135 0.73 -3.91 0.50
CA TYR A 135 -0.27 -4.94 0.73
C TYR A 135 -0.76 -4.88 2.18
N THR A 136 -1.89 -5.51 2.45
CA THR A 136 -2.40 -5.69 3.82
C THR A 136 -2.00 -7.06 4.31
N GLU A 137 -1.26 -7.11 5.42
CA GLU A 137 -0.91 -8.33 6.13
C GLU A 137 -2.00 -8.68 7.14
N TYR A 138 -2.52 -9.89 7.04
CA TYR A 138 -3.50 -10.42 7.97
C TYR A 138 -2.82 -11.43 8.90
N GLY A 139 -2.36 -10.97 10.06
CA GLY A 139 -1.86 -11.83 11.12
C GLY A 139 -2.98 -12.44 11.94
N GLY A 140 -2.67 -13.44 12.78
CA GLY A 140 -3.68 -14.09 13.63
C GLY A 140 -4.35 -13.13 14.63
N TYR A 141 -3.71 -12.04 15.00
CA TYR A 141 -4.18 -11.07 16.01
C TYR A 141 -4.09 -9.62 15.56
N TYR A 142 -3.65 -9.35 14.32
CA TYR A 142 -3.50 -8.00 13.80
C TYR A 142 -3.77 -7.94 12.29
N THR A 143 -4.13 -6.76 11.83
CA THR A 143 -4.17 -6.42 10.41
C THR A 143 -3.32 -5.18 10.23
N GLU A 144 -2.33 -5.23 9.33
CA GLU A 144 -1.39 -4.14 9.16
C GLU A 144 -1.07 -3.92 7.68
N ASP A 145 -1.08 -2.65 7.27
CA ASP A 145 -0.62 -2.27 5.95
C ASP A 145 0.90 -2.24 5.93
N ARG A 146 1.49 -2.97 5.00
CA ARG A 146 2.92 -3.02 4.73
C ARG A 146 3.23 -2.22 3.48
N ILE A 147 4.34 -1.48 3.54
CA ILE A 147 4.81 -0.65 2.43
C ILE A 147 6.31 -0.87 2.22
N ARG A 148 6.73 -0.79 0.95
CA ARG A 148 8.13 -0.88 0.53
C ARG A 148 8.35 0.04 -0.66
N GLU A 149 9.49 0.75 -0.71
CA GLU A 149 9.90 1.51 -1.90
C GLU A 149 10.16 0.54 -3.07
N LEU A 150 9.72 0.92 -4.27
CA LEU A 150 9.96 0.17 -5.49
C LEU A 150 11.34 0.57 -6.06
N ASP A 151 12.30 -0.34 -5.96
CA ASP A 151 13.65 -0.18 -6.52
C ASP A 151 13.80 -1.03 -7.78
N GLU A 152 14.10 -0.38 -8.92
CA GLU A 152 14.29 -1.07 -10.21
C GLU A 152 15.41 -2.11 -10.20
N ALA A 153 16.47 -1.88 -9.41
CA ALA A 153 17.61 -2.79 -9.34
C ALA A 153 17.26 -4.14 -8.69
N LEU A 154 16.15 -4.19 -7.94
CA LEU A 154 15.68 -5.39 -7.25
C LEU A 154 14.57 -6.13 -7.99
N ILE A 155 14.00 -5.55 -9.05
CA ILE A 155 12.93 -6.19 -9.82
C ILE A 155 13.47 -7.37 -10.60
N VAL A 156 12.86 -8.54 -10.40
CA VAL A 156 13.21 -9.77 -11.11
C VAL A 156 11.96 -10.41 -11.72
N ASP A 157 12.09 -10.89 -12.95
CA ASP A 157 11.05 -11.62 -13.68
C ASP A 157 11.31 -13.12 -13.54
N VAL A 158 10.70 -13.73 -12.53
CA VAL A 158 10.83 -15.16 -12.25
C VAL A 158 9.48 -15.73 -11.84
N ALA A 159 9.05 -16.77 -12.54
CA ALA A 159 7.83 -17.49 -12.22
C ALA A 159 8.04 -18.45 -11.05
N PRO A 160 7.05 -18.66 -10.17
CA PRO A 160 7.07 -19.74 -9.21
C PRO A 160 7.05 -21.10 -9.93
N PRO A 161 7.59 -22.16 -9.30
CA PRO A 161 7.49 -23.50 -9.85
C PRO A 161 6.03 -23.93 -9.97
N ALA A 162 5.74 -24.72 -11.01
CA ALA A 162 4.44 -25.28 -11.25
C ALA A 162 4.06 -26.32 -10.16
#